data_62141aee211faf9f66ce03c31f06a2f5
#
_entry.id   62141aee211faf9f66ce03c31f06a2f5
#
_cell.length_a   1.000
_cell.length_b   1.000
_cell.length_c   1.000
_cell.angle_alpha   90.00
_cell.angle_beta   90.00
_cell.angle_gamma   90.00
#
_symmetry.space_group_name_H-M   'P 1'
#
loop_
_entity.id
_entity.type
_entity.pdbx_description
1 polymer ?
#
loop_
_entity_poly.entity_id
_entity_poly.type
_entity_poly.pdbx_seq_one_letter_code
_entity_poly.pdbx_strand_id
1 'polypeptide(L)'
;MRRRDHRLTWAEAKLREARRLALRYFRQPMRIERKADRSPVTVADRAIETFLRRQLERAFPGEPIIGEEFGPPRGHPSTYWTVDPIDGTRAFTRGLPSWGILLGRVEEGRAVLAACEFPVADTFLGVAPGLPAYERCQGRRRRLRRARRAPALRAATVFHGGSSWWLGTKYQTGFSALVRRCFLERAYGDCYAYLWVLRGNADAMLDYGPKCWDLVPFSALAQATGRVMTDFAGRPSFTGPESLLAHPSLVRQIVKILHV
;
A
#
# COMPACT_ATOMS: atom_id res chain seq x y z
N MET A 1 15.24 21.69 16.19
CA MET A 1 15.42 21.28 14.78
C MET A 1 14.77 19.91 14.60
N ARG A 2 13.72 19.75 13.74
CA ARG A 2 13.06 18.45 13.54
C ARG A 2 14.04 17.52 12.80
N ARG A 3 14.36 16.38 13.38
CA ARG A 3 15.17 15.34 12.75
C ARG A 3 14.53 14.98 11.40
N ARG A 4 15.25 15.13 10.29
CA ARG A 4 14.79 14.71 8.95
C ARG A 4 15.57 13.45 8.60
N ASP A 5 14.86 12.38 8.26
CA ASP A 5 15.52 11.23 7.63
C ASP A 5 15.81 11.58 6.17
N HIS A 6 17.07 11.44 5.75
CA HIS A 6 17.51 11.83 4.40
C HIS A 6 16.85 10.95 3.33
N ARG A 7 16.64 9.64 3.61
CA ARG A 7 16.00 8.72 2.67
C ARG A 7 14.53 9.09 2.45
N LEU A 8 13.80 9.39 3.52
CA LEU A 8 12.40 9.80 3.40
C LEU A 8 12.26 11.15 2.70
N THR A 9 13.14 12.11 3.00
CA THR A 9 13.15 13.42 2.33
C THR A 9 13.43 13.27 0.84
N TRP A 10 14.39 12.42 0.49
CA TRP A 10 14.70 12.07 -0.89
C TRP A 10 13.51 11.39 -1.57
N ALA A 11 12.91 10.37 -0.93
CA ALA A 11 11.77 9.64 -1.47
C ALA A 11 10.57 10.56 -1.74
N GLU A 12 10.23 11.47 -0.81
CA GLU A 12 9.17 12.47 -1.03
C GLU A 12 9.45 13.35 -2.24
N ALA A 13 10.69 13.80 -2.41
CA ALA A 13 11.07 14.62 -3.57
C ALA A 13 10.94 13.82 -4.88
N LYS A 14 11.42 12.57 -4.91
CA LYS A 14 11.38 11.73 -6.12
C LYS A 14 9.97 11.26 -6.47
N LEU A 15 9.14 10.96 -5.49
CA LEU A 15 7.73 10.66 -5.76
C LEU A 15 6.97 11.87 -6.30
N ARG A 16 7.33 13.09 -5.90
CA ARG A 16 6.78 14.31 -6.50
C ARG A 16 7.17 14.48 -7.98
N GLU A 17 8.39 14.07 -8.36
CA GLU A 17 8.83 14.03 -9.76
C GLU A 17 8.08 12.92 -10.53
N ALA A 18 7.99 11.71 -9.96
CA ALA A 18 7.23 10.59 -10.52
C ALA A 18 5.74 10.92 -10.69
N ARG A 19 5.13 11.62 -9.73
CA ARG A 19 3.76 12.16 -9.84
C ARG A 19 3.57 12.98 -11.11
N ARG A 20 4.48 13.91 -11.41
CA ARG A 20 4.38 14.75 -12.62
C ARG A 20 4.47 13.89 -13.88
N LEU A 21 5.31 12.86 -13.86
CA LEU A 21 5.42 11.91 -14.97
C LEU A 21 4.12 11.11 -15.13
N ALA A 22 3.59 10.54 -14.05
CA ALA A 22 2.36 9.76 -14.06
C ALA A 22 1.16 10.57 -14.55
N LEU A 23 1.01 11.82 -14.08
CA LEU A 23 -0.09 12.69 -14.48
C LEU A 23 -0.08 13.09 -15.97
N ARG A 24 1.07 13.02 -16.66
CA ARG A 24 1.14 13.21 -18.12
C ARG A 24 0.49 12.06 -18.89
N TYR A 25 0.55 10.85 -18.33
CA TYR A 25 -0.10 9.68 -18.93
C TYR A 25 -1.56 9.51 -18.49
N PHE A 26 -1.89 10.00 -17.28
CA PHE A 26 -3.21 9.83 -16.72
C PHE A 26 -4.30 10.48 -17.60
N ARG A 27 -5.36 9.73 -17.88
CA ARG A 27 -6.47 10.12 -18.78
C ARG A 27 -6.07 10.29 -20.27
N GLN A 28 -4.86 9.85 -20.66
CA GLN A 28 -4.49 9.80 -22.06
C GLN A 28 -4.85 8.43 -22.66
N PRO A 29 -5.18 8.37 -23.96
CA PRO A 29 -5.29 7.09 -24.66
C PRO A 29 -3.97 6.33 -24.56
N MET A 30 -4.00 5.11 -24.02
CA MET A 30 -2.83 4.27 -23.86
C MET A 30 -3.12 2.85 -24.31
N ARG A 31 -2.11 2.22 -24.89
CA ARG A 31 -2.13 0.78 -25.10
C ARG A 31 -1.98 0.09 -23.74
N ILE A 32 -2.97 -0.74 -23.42
CA ILE A 32 -2.95 -1.58 -22.22
C ILE A 32 -2.46 -2.95 -22.65
N GLU A 33 -1.34 -3.38 -22.09
CA GLU A 33 -0.84 -4.75 -22.21
C GLU A 33 -1.32 -5.57 -21.01
N ARG A 34 -1.33 -6.89 -21.14
CA ARG A 34 -1.66 -7.80 -20.04
C ARG A 34 -0.44 -8.63 -19.68
N LYS A 35 -0.11 -8.65 -18.39
CA LYS A 35 0.90 -9.55 -17.84
C LYS A 35 0.42 -11.01 -17.87
N ALA A 36 1.29 -11.96 -17.56
CA ALA A 36 0.97 -13.39 -17.53
C ALA A 36 -0.18 -13.72 -16.55
N ASP A 37 -0.29 -12.98 -15.44
CA ASP A 37 -1.37 -13.07 -14.46
C ASP A 37 -2.64 -12.28 -14.85
N ARG A 38 -2.69 -11.78 -16.11
CA ARG A 38 -3.77 -10.96 -16.69
C ARG A 38 -3.95 -9.57 -16.04
N SER A 39 -3.07 -9.15 -15.16
CA SER A 39 -3.06 -7.75 -14.68
C SER A 39 -2.69 -6.80 -15.81
N PRO A 40 -3.26 -5.57 -15.82
CA PRO A 40 -2.87 -4.58 -16.82
C PRO A 40 -1.49 -4.02 -16.52
N VAL A 41 -0.76 -3.68 -17.57
CA VAL A 41 0.46 -2.87 -17.52
C VAL A 41 0.43 -1.85 -18.65
N THR A 42 0.95 -0.68 -18.39
CA THR A 42 1.01 0.38 -19.39
C THR A 42 2.44 0.88 -19.57
N VAL A 43 2.64 1.68 -20.61
CA VAL A 43 3.91 2.40 -20.81
C VAL A 43 4.23 3.32 -19.62
N ALA A 44 3.21 3.80 -18.90
CA ALA A 44 3.38 4.65 -17.73
C ALA A 44 4.04 3.89 -16.57
N ASP A 45 3.57 2.67 -16.28
CA ASP A 45 4.13 1.82 -15.22
C ASP A 45 5.65 1.63 -15.43
N ARG A 46 6.04 1.18 -16.63
CA ARG A 46 7.44 0.97 -16.98
C ARG A 46 8.28 2.24 -16.95
N ALA A 47 7.72 3.36 -17.42
CA ALA A 47 8.43 4.64 -17.43
C ALA A 47 8.70 5.14 -16.00
N ILE A 48 7.71 5.03 -15.12
CA ILE A 48 7.81 5.47 -13.72
C ILE A 48 8.76 4.56 -12.95
N GLU A 49 8.66 3.23 -13.09
CA GLU A 49 9.59 2.34 -12.40
C GLU A 49 11.03 2.52 -12.90
N THR A 50 11.24 2.66 -14.20
CA THR A 50 12.56 2.98 -14.77
C THR A 50 13.13 4.27 -14.18
N PHE A 51 12.31 5.31 -14.07
CA PHE A 51 12.71 6.58 -13.45
C PHE A 51 13.11 6.36 -11.99
N LEU A 52 12.27 5.71 -11.18
CA LEU A 52 12.52 5.52 -9.75
C LEU A 52 13.74 4.63 -9.50
N ARG A 53 13.93 3.56 -10.26
CA ARG A 53 15.12 2.69 -10.16
C ARG A 53 16.41 3.47 -10.43
N ARG A 54 16.47 4.25 -11.51
CA ARG A 54 17.64 5.10 -11.83
C ARG A 54 17.93 6.11 -10.72
N GLN A 55 16.89 6.66 -10.08
CA GLN A 55 17.07 7.58 -8.98
C GLN A 55 17.56 6.86 -7.70
N LEU A 56 17.05 5.67 -7.42
CA LEU A 56 17.51 4.82 -6.30
C LEU A 56 18.95 4.39 -6.47
N GLU A 57 19.33 3.88 -7.64
CA GLU A 57 20.70 3.45 -7.96
C GLU A 57 21.72 4.59 -7.82
N ARG A 58 21.34 5.84 -8.17
CA ARG A 58 22.21 7.02 -8.02
C ARG A 58 22.34 7.47 -6.55
N ALA A 59 21.26 7.41 -5.78
CA ALA A 59 21.23 7.91 -4.42
C ALA A 59 21.70 6.87 -3.38
N PHE A 60 21.47 5.59 -3.67
CA PHE A 60 21.77 4.45 -2.78
C PHE A 60 22.38 3.30 -3.59
N PRO A 61 23.61 3.49 -4.11
CA PRO A 61 24.24 2.52 -4.99
C PRO A 61 24.41 1.17 -4.28
N GLY A 62 24.10 0.08 -5.00
CA GLY A 62 24.22 -1.28 -4.48
C GLY A 62 23.06 -1.74 -3.59
N GLU A 63 22.10 -0.88 -3.22
CA GLU A 63 20.91 -1.35 -2.50
C GLU A 63 19.95 -2.09 -3.47
N PRO A 64 19.54 -3.34 -3.15
CA PRO A 64 18.64 -4.11 -4.00
C PRO A 64 17.27 -3.44 -4.15
N ILE A 65 16.65 -3.59 -5.33
CA ILE A 65 15.33 -3.03 -5.63
C ILE A 65 14.42 -4.16 -6.12
N ILE A 66 13.31 -4.37 -5.45
CA ILE A 66 12.21 -5.24 -5.86
C ILE A 66 11.08 -4.36 -6.40
N GLY A 67 10.77 -4.50 -7.67
CA GLY A 67 9.71 -3.71 -8.30
C GLY A 67 8.71 -4.58 -9.02
N GLU A 68 7.55 -4.01 -9.29
CA GLU A 68 6.45 -4.72 -9.94
C GLU A 68 6.76 -5.11 -11.39
N GLU A 69 7.39 -4.21 -12.16
CA GLU A 69 7.56 -4.37 -13.60
C GLU A 69 8.85 -5.08 -13.98
N PHE A 70 9.91 -4.87 -13.22
CA PHE A 70 11.23 -5.46 -13.50
C PHE A 70 11.63 -6.57 -12.52
N GLY A 71 10.75 -6.89 -11.55
CA GLY A 71 10.91 -8.02 -10.64
C GLY A 71 12.03 -7.88 -9.61
N PRO A 72 12.33 -8.97 -8.88
CA PRO A 72 13.36 -8.99 -7.86
C PRO A 72 14.77 -9.10 -8.46
N PRO A 73 15.80 -8.64 -7.74
CA PRO A 73 17.19 -8.94 -8.05
C PRO A 73 17.47 -10.44 -7.81
N ARG A 74 18.64 -10.90 -8.21
CA ARG A 74 19.10 -12.27 -7.87
C ARG A 74 19.30 -12.40 -6.35
N GLY A 75 18.88 -13.53 -5.79
CA GLY A 75 18.97 -13.81 -4.35
C GLY A 75 17.77 -13.32 -3.54
N HIS A 76 17.90 -13.44 -2.21
CA HIS A 76 16.85 -13.06 -1.24
C HIS A 76 17.42 -12.02 -0.27
N PRO A 77 17.52 -10.75 -0.65
CA PRO A 77 18.08 -9.72 0.22
C PRO A 77 17.21 -9.51 1.45
N SER A 78 17.83 -9.34 2.64
CA SER A 78 17.14 -8.95 3.88
C SER A 78 16.92 -7.44 3.98
N THR A 79 17.66 -6.66 3.17
CA THR A 79 17.56 -5.20 3.09
C THR A 79 17.39 -4.82 1.62
N TYR A 80 16.31 -4.10 1.31
CA TYR A 80 15.96 -3.74 -0.07
C TYR A 80 14.91 -2.64 -0.13
N TRP A 81 14.81 -2.01 -1.29
CA TRP A 81 13.70 -1.12 -1.65
C TRP A 81 12.60 -1.88 -2.37
N THR A 82 11.35 -1.47 -2.15
CA THR A 82 10.22 -1.89 -2.99
C THR A 82 9.71 -0.71 -3.80
N VAL A 83 9.32 -0.97 -5.04
CA VAL A 83 8.75 0.03 -5.96
C VAL A 83 7.50 -0.53 -6.59
N ASP A 84 6.38 0.18 -6.41
CA ASP A 84 5.20 0.03 -7.23
C ASP A 84 4.97 1.35 -7.98
N PRO A 85 5.14 1.36 -9.30
CA PRO A 85 5.02 2.57 -10.10
C PRO A 85 3.58 3.11 -10.17
N ILE A 86 2.58 2.23 -10.22
CA ILE A 86 1.15 2.58 -10.26
C ILE A 86 0.34 1.47 -9.57
N ASP A 87 0.28 1.48 -8.25
CA ASP A 87 -0.68 0.65 -7.55
C ASP A 87 -2.11 1.11 -7.87
N GLY A 88 -2.93 0.19 -8.36
CA GLY A 88 -4.25 0.50 -8.90
C GLY A 88 -4.21 0.81 -10.41
N THR A 89 -3.40 0.09 -11.21
CA THR A 89 -3.32 0.24 -12.67
C THR A 89 -4.69 0.13 -13.35
N ARG A 90 -5.60 -0.69 -12.82
CA ARG A 90 -6.98 -0.80 -13.34
C ARG A 90 -7.74 0.52 -13.17
N ALA A 91 -7.62 1.17 -12.04
CA ALA A 91 -8.21 2.49 -11.77
C ALA A 91 -7.54 3.55 -12.66
N PHE A 92 -6.22 3.55 -12.74
CA PHE A 92 -5.45 4.46 -13.57
C PHE A 92 -5.89 4.43 -15.03
N THR A 93 -5.98 3.25 -15.65
CA THR A 93 -6.37 3.07 -17.05
C THR A 93 -7.83 3.48 -17.35
N ARG A 94 -8.66 3.59 -16.32
CA ARG A 94 -10.06 4.06 -16.41
C ARG A 94 -10.24 5.52 -16.06
N GLY A 95 -9.15 6.25 -15.76
CA GLY A 95 -9.21 7.65 -15.33
C GLY A 95 -9.81 7.86 -13.94
N LEU A 96 -9.88 6.78 -13.13
CA LEU A 96 -10.35 6.85 -11.74
C LEU A 96 -9.23 7.39 -10.83
N PRO A 97 -9.56 8.09 -9.73
CA PRO A 97 -8.55 8.73 -8.88
C PRO A 97 -7.86 7.79 -7.89
N SER A 98 -8.32 6.54 -7.76
CA SER A 98 -7.92 5.60 -6.71
C SER A 98 -6.67 4.79 -7.10
N TRP A 99 -5.54 5.47 -7.26
CA TRP A 99 -4.24 4.88 -7.54
C TRP A 99 -3.12 5.68 -6.86
N GLY A 100 -1.96 5.06 -6.71
CA GLY A 100 -0.81 5.67 -6.07
C GLY A 100 0.52 5.20 -6.63
N ILE A 101 1.61 5.84 -6.18
CA ILE A 101 2.99 5.46 -6.46
C ILE A 101 3.62 5.12 -5.11
N LEU A 102 4.16 3.92 -4.97
CA LEU A 102 4.61 3.40 -3.69
C LEU A 102 6.11 3.14 -3.69
N LEU A 103 6.79 3.62 -2.65
CA LEU A 103 8.14 3.26 -2.28
C LEU A 103 8.14 2.74 -0.85
N GLY A 104 8.74 1.57 -0.66
CA GLY A 104 8.98 1.01 0.66
C GLY A 104 10.45 0.64 0.85
N ARG A 105 10.88 0.49 2.09
CA ARG A 105 12.19 -0.05 2.40
C ARG A 105 12.10 -1.07 3.52
N VAL A 106 12.75 -2.19 3.30
CA VAL A 106 12.95 -3.25 4.28
C VAL A 106 14.39 -3.18 4.75
N GLU A 107 14.60 -3.29 6.05
CA GLU A 107 15.90 -3.46 6.69
C GLU A 107 15.83 -4.69 7.60
N GLU A 108 16.75 -5.63 7.37
CA GLU A 108 16.83 -6.86 8.17
C GLU A 108 15.47 -7.57 8.33
N GLY A 109 14.72 -7.67 7.23
CA GLY A 109 13.41 -8.31 7.20
C GLY A 109 12.27 -7.49 7.84
N ARG A 110 12.47 -6.20 8.14
CA ARG A 110 11.46 -5.32 8.72
C ARG A 110 11.12 -4.17 7.77
N ALA A 111 9.86 -3.92 7.55
CA ALA A 111 9.41 -2.73 6.83
C ALA A 111 9.65 -1.50 7.71
N VAL A 112 10.54 -0.60 7.29
CA VAL A 112 11.01 0.54 8.10
C VAL A 112 10.69 1.90 7.52
N LEU A 113 10.54 2.00 6.18
CA LEU A 113 10.26 3.26 5.51
C LEU A 113 9.10 3.09 4.55
N ALA A 114 8.27 4.09 4.50
CA ALA A 114 7.23 4.25 3.48
C ALA A 114 7.22 5.66 2.93
N ALA A 115 7.02 5.75 1.62
CA ALA A 115 6.68 6.95 0.90
C ALA A 115 5.61 6.57 -0.14
N CYS A 116 4.41 7.08 0.03
CA CYS A 116 3.26 6.79 -0.82
C CYS A 116 2.71 8.11 -1.37
N GLU A 117 2.68 8.27 -2.67
CA GLU A 117 2.10 9.44 -3.34
C GLU A 117 0.78 9.05 -4.00
N PHE A 118 -0.27 9.82 -3.74
CA PHE A 118 -1.60 9.69 -4.34
C PHE A 118 -1.85 10.90 -5.22
N PRO A 119 -1.49 10.83 -6.52
CA PRO A 119 -1.37 12.00 -7.39
C PRO A 119 -2.64 12.81 -7.55
N VAL A 120 -3.78 12.14 -7.73
CA VAL A 120 -5.08 12.82 -7.95
C VAL A 120 -5.62 13.43 -6.66
N ALA A 121 -5.38 12.79 -5.52
CA ALA A 121 -5.79 13.28 -4.20
C ALA A 121 -4.85 14.36 -3.63
N ASP A 122 -3.79 14.73 -4.34
CA ASP A 122 -2.70 15.60 -3.85
C ASP A 122 -2.26 15.25 -2.43
N THR A 123 -2.03 13.95 -2.22
CA THR A 123 -1.73 13.40 -0.90
C THR A 123 -0.46 12.58 -0.93
N PHE A 124 0.39 12.77 0.07
CA PHE A 124 1.58 11.96 0.34
C PHE A 124 1.51 11.42 1.77
N LEU A 125 1.84 10.14 1.95
CA LEU A 125 2.09 9.55 3.26
C LEU A 125 3.55 9.18 3.39
N GLY A 126 4.14 9.44 4.57
CA GLY A 126 5.54 9.09 4.81
C GLY A 126 5.82 8.68 6.25
N VAL A 127 6.75 7.76 6.41
CA VAL A 127 7.34 7.34 7.68
C VAL A 127 8.77 6.85 7.47
N ALA A 128 9.62 7.08 8.46
CA ALA A 128 10.98 6.52 8.51
C ALA A 128 11.38 6.28 9.98
N PRO A 129 12.45 5.51 10.27
CA PRO A 129 12.90 5.23 11.62
C PRO A 129 13.07 6.50 12.47
N GLY A 130 12.52 6.46 13.68
CA GLY A 130 12.59 7.59 14.62
C GLY A 130 11.73 8.82 14.26
N LEU A 131 10.94 8.75 13.19
CA LEU A 131 10.03 9.81 12.79
C LEU A 131 8.56 9.37 12.96
N PRO A 132 7.66 10.28 13.36
CA PRO A 132 6.23 9.99 13.31
C PRO A 132 5.75 9.90 11.86
N ALA A 133 4.84 8.97 11.60
CA ALA A 133 4.13 8.92 10.33
C ALA A 133 3.36 10.23 10.09
N TYR A 134 3.42 10.73 8.87
CA TYR A 134 2.77 11.98 8.50
C TYR A 134 2.07 11.89 7.15
N GLU A 135 1.15 12.79 6.98
CA GLU A 135 0.50 13.09 5.72
C GLU A 135 0.84 14.51 5.28
N ARG A 136 1.08 14.69 3.98
CA ARG A 136 1.01 15.99 3.30
C ARG A 136 -0.20 15.95 2.35
N CYS A 137 -1.15 16.82 2.55
CA CYS A 137 -2.32 16.93 1.69
C CYS A 137 -2.56 18.40 1.37
N GLN A 138 -2.68 18.74 0.09
CA GLN A 138 -2.89 20.12 -0.38
C GLN A 138 -1.89 21.11 0.26
N GLY A 139 -0.61 20.75 0.27
CA GLY A 139 0.46 21.56 0.84
C GLY A 139 0.54 21.56 2.38
N ARG A 140 -0.46 21.10 3.10
CA ARG A 140 -0.48 21.02 4.56
C ARG A 140 0.08 19.70 5.06
N ARG A 141 1.01 19.74 6.02
CA ARG A 141 1.58 18.55 6.67
C ARG A 141 0.98 18.33 8.05
N ARG A 142 0.46 17.13 8.30
CA ARG A 142 -0.05 16.72 9.60
C ARG A 142 0.49 15.35 10.00
N ARG A 143 0.61 15.10 11.30
CA ARG A 143 0.93 13.78 11.83
C ARG A 143 -0.28 12.86 11.69
N LEU A 144 -0.04 11.62 11.24
CA LEU A 144 -1.08 10.58 11.29
C LEU A 144 -1.36 10.19 12.73
N ARG A 145 -2.63 10.03 13.07
CA ARG A 145 -3.05 9.68 14.43
C ARG A 145 -2.76 8.20 14.70
N ARG A 146 -2.23 7.94 15.89
CA ARG A 146 -2.06 6.56 16.35
C ARG A 146 -3.43 6.02 16.79
N ALA A 147 -3.80 4.84 16.27
CA ALA A 147 -4.96 4.11 16.74
C ALA A 147 -4.68 3.57 18.15
N ARG A 148 -5.48 3.97 19.12
CA ARG A 148 -5.36 3.52 20.52
C ARG A 148 -6.27 2.34 20.82
N ARG A 149 -7.37 2.22 20.08
CA ARG A 149 -8.39 1.18 20.19
C ARG A 149 -9.11 1.04 18.84
N ALA A 150 -9.74 -0.10 18.63
CA ALA A 150 -10.67 -0.30 17.52
C ALA A 150 -12.10 -0.41 18.05
N PRO A 151 -13.10 -0.12 17.22
CA PRO A 151 -14.49 -0.44 17.53
C PRO A 151 -14.70 -1.97 17.60
N ALA A 152 -15.80 -2.40 18.16
CA ALA A 152 -16.31 -3.75 17.93
C ALA A 152 -16.67 -3.91 16.45
N LEU A 153 -16.55 -5.13 15.89
CA LEU A 153 -16.75 -5.35 14.45
C LEU A 153 -18.10 -4.81 13.94
N ARG A 154 -19.18 -4.94 14.71
CA ARG A 154 -20.50 -4.39 14.35
C ARG A 154 -20.56 -2.87 14.17
N ALA A 155 -19.55 -2.16 14.64
CA ALA A 155 -19.42 -0.71 14.49
C ALA A 155 -18.24 -0.33 13.58
N ALA A 156 -17.54 -1.31 13.00
CA ALA A 156 -16.37 -1.10 12.17
C ALA A 156 -16.72 -0.85 10.71
N THR A 157 -16.00 0.05 10.10
CA THR A 157 -15.96 0.25 8.64
C THR A 157 -14.83 -0.61 8.06
N VAL A 158 -15.18 -1.54 7.17
CA VAL A 158 -14.26 -2.51 6.57
C VAL A 158 -14.16 -2.28 5.08
N PHE A 159 -12.95 -2.04 4.58
CA PHE A 159 -12.65 -1.98 3.16
C PHE A 159 -12.03 -3.29 2.69
N HIS A 160 -12.22 -3.61 1.42
CA HIS A 160 -11.63 -4.80 0.82
C HIS A 160 -11.37 -4.59 -0.68
N GLY A 161 -10.57 -5.47 -1.27
CA GLY A 161 -10.40 -5.56 -2.71
C GLY A 161 -11.67 -6.00 -3.43
N GLY A 162 -11.58 -6.31 -4.71
CA GLY A 162 -12.73 -6.71 -5.50
C GLY A 162 -13.45 -7.93 -4.93
N SER A 163 -14.78 -7.89 -4.84
CA SER A 163 -15.60 -9.00 -4.29
C SER A 163 -15.34 -10.31 -5.02
N SER A 164 -15.08 -10.27 -6.33
CA SER A 164 -14.77 -11.45 -7.15
C SER A 164 -13.50 -12.19 -6.72
N TRP A 165 -12.58 -11.53 -6.03
CA TRP A 165 -11.32 -12.15 -5.58
C TRP A 165 -11.53 -13.13 -4.41
N TRP A 166 -12.65 -13.02 -3.73
CA TRP A 166 -13.02 -13.91 -2.63
C TRP A 166 -13.74 -15.18 -3.11
N LEU A 167 -14.32 -15.13 -4.33
CA LEU A 167 -15.07 -16.24 -4.90
C LEU A 167 -14.17 -17.45 -5.17
N GLY A 168 -14.61 -18.62 -4.71
CA GLY A 168 -13.87 -19.88 -4.87
C GLY A 168 -12.66 -20.02 -3.95
N THR A 169 -12.35 -19.04 -3.11
CA THR A 169 -11.33 -19.18 -2.07
C THR A 169 -11.88 -19.87 -0.82
N LYS A 170 -11.00 -20.45 -0.02
CA LYS A 170 -11.38 -21.00 1.30
C LYS A 170 -11.95 -19.97 2.27
N TYR A 171 -11.80 -18.67 1.97
CA TYR A 171 -12.29 -17.56 2.79
C TYR A 171 -13.65 -17.01 2.37
N GLN A 172 -14.27 -17.52 1.29
CA GLN A 172 -15.51 -16.98 0.75
C GLN A 172 -16.64 -16.93 1.79
N THR A 173 -16.83 -18.02 2.55
CA THR A 173 -17.86 -18.08 3.60
C THR A 173 -17.59 -17.09 4.72
N GLY A 174 -16.35 -17.07 5.24
CA GLY A 174 -15.92 -16.15 6.29
C GLY A 174 -16.00 -14.70 5.86
N PHE A 175 -15.60 -14.37 4.63
CA PHE A 175 -15.74 -13.03 4.06
C PHE A 175 -17.23 -12.61 3.99
N SER A 176 -18.11 -13.48 3.51
CA SER A 176 -19.55 -13.21 3.48
C SER A 176 -20.12 -12.99 4.89
N ALA A 177 -19.63 -13.72 5.89
CA ALA A 177 -20.01 -13.52 7.29
C ALA A 177 -19.49 -12.20 7.86
N LEU A 178 -18.25 -11.80 7.49
CA LEU A 178 -17.66 -10.53 7.86
C LEU A 178 -18.48 -9.35 7.36
N VAL A 179 -18.80 -9.35 6.06
CA VAL A 179 -19.60 -8.32 5.38
C VAL A 179 -20.95 -8.10 6.07
N ARG A 180 -21.61 -9.17 6.45
CA ARG A 180 -22.91 -9.08 7.17
C ARG A 180 -22.81 -8.57 8.61
N ARG A 181 -21.62 -8.58 9.22
CA ARG A 181 -21.43 -8.24 10.65
C ARG A 181 -20.79 -6.89 10.90
N CYS A 182 -20.13 -6.29 9.93
CA CYS A 182 -19.57 -4.96 10.07
C CYS A 182 -20.64 -3.86 9.88
N PHE A 183 -20.35 -2.66 10.36
CA PHE A 183 -21.23 -1.51 10.20
C PHE A 183 -21.34 -1.07 8.75
N LEU A 184 -20.21 -0.97 8.09
CA LEU A 184 -20.09 -0.54 6.70
C LEU A 184 -19.03 -1.37 5.99
N GLU A 185 -19.35 -1.87 4.82
CA GLU A 185 -18.44 -2.54 3.91
C GLU A 185 -18.35 -1.79 2.59
N ARG A 186 -17.16 -1.71 2.01
CA ARG A 186 -16.94 -1.16 0.67
C ARG A 186 -15.78 -1.86 -0.03
N ALA A 187 -15.97 -2.20 -1.30
CA ALA A 187 -14.90 -2.58 -2.21
C ALA A 187 -14.16 -1.31 -2.65
N TYR A 188 -13.10 -0.97 -1.94
CA TYR A 188 -12.33 0.25 -2.18
C TYR A 188 -10.86 -0.06 -2.48
N GLY A 189 -10.59 -1.08 -3.22
CA GLY A 189 -9.31 -1.75 -3.45
C GLY A 189 -8.03 -0.91 -3.55
N ASP A 190 -6.93 -1.61 -3.72
CA ASP A 190 -5.58 -1.11 -3.94
C ASP A 190 -5.10 -0.16 -2.81
N CYS A 191 -4.06 0.62 -3.02
CA CYS A 191 -3.45 1.53 -2.04
C CYS A 191 -4.43 2.55 -1.43
N TYR A 192 -5.48 2.86 -2.14
CA TYR A 192 -6.41 3.91 -1.73
C TYR A 192 -7.24 3.51 -0.50
N ALA A 193 -7.53 2.22 -0.33
CA ALA A 193 -8.19 1.72 0.87
C ALA A 193 -7.28 1.81 2.10
N TYR A 194 -6.01 1.47 1.95
CA TYR A 194 -5.02 1.62 3.03
C TYR A 194 -4.86 3.08 3.46
N LEU A 195 -4.89 4.03 2.53
CA LEU A 195 -4.87 5.47 2.84
C LEU A 195 -5.99 5.85 3.83
N TRP A 196 -7.21 5.40 3.57
CA TRP A 196 -8.36 5.73 4.42
C TRP A 196 -8.31 5.08 5.80
N VAL A 197 -7.80 3.85 5.89
CA VAL A 197 -7.56 3.19 7.19
C VAL A 197 -6.51 3.94 7.99
N LEU A 198 -5.42 4.37 7.37
CA LEU A 198 -4.35 5.11 8.05
C LEU A 198 -4.79 6.51 8.49
N ARG A 199 -5.71 7.13 7.77
CA ARG A 199 -6.36 8.38 8.16
C ARG A 199 -7.33 8.21 9.33
N GLY A 200 -7.82 7.00 9.57
CA GLY A 200 -8.84 6.69 10.57
C GLY A 200 -10.27 6.91 10.10
N ASN A 201 -10.50 6.93 8.79
CA ASN A 201 -11.82 7.00 8.15
C ASN A 201 -12.42 5.60 7.94
N ALA A 202 -11.60 4.56 7.98
CA ALA A 202 -11.99 3.17 8.03
C ALA A 202 -11.18 2.44 9.11
N ASP A 203 -11.64 1.27 9.53
CA ASP A 203 -11.07 0.53 10.64
C ASP A 203 -10.20 -0.66 10.20
N ALA A 204 -10.51 -1.23 9.04
CA ALA A 204 -9.78 -2.35 8.45
C ALA A 204 -9.76 -2.29 6.93
N MET A 205 -8.68 -2.82 6.35
CA MET A 205 -8.58 -3.16 4.94
C MET A 205 -8.14 -4.61 4.81
N LEU A 206 -8.87 -5.37 3.98
CA LEU A 206 -8.54 -6.75 3.61
C LEU A 206 -8.33 -6.85 2.11
N ASP A 207 -7.26 -7.52 1.70
CA ASP A 207 -7.02 -7.78 0.29
C ASP A 207 -6.45 -9.17 0.05
N TYR A 208 -6.77 -9.74 -1.12
CA TYR A 208 -6.28 -11.04 -1.56
C TYR A 208 -5.63 -10.91 -2.93
N GLY A 209 -4.33 -11.16 -2.99
CA GLY A 209 -3.54 -11.05 -4.21
C GLY A 209 -2.40 -10.01 -4.19
N PRO A 210 -2.32 -9.08 -3.20
CA PRO A 210 -1.26 -8.09 -3.19
C PRO A 210 0.12 -8.74 -3.06
N LYS A 211 1.13 -8.00 -3.48
CA LYS A 211 2.55 -8.40 -3.46
C LYS A 211 3.32 -7.55 -2.43
N CYS A 212 4.59 -7.87 -2.26
CA CYS A 212 5.42 -7.17 -1.28
C CYS A 212 5.59 -5.67 -1.59
N TRP A 213 5.62 -5.28 -2.87
CA TRP A 213 5.75 -3.87 -3.25
C TRP A 213 4.52 -3.04 -2.91
N ASP A 214 3.32 -3.66 -2.89
CA ASP A 214 2.09 -3.03 -2.41
C ASP A 214 2.10 -2.89 -0.88
N LEU A 215 2.59 -3.91 -0.16
CA LEU A 215 2.38 -4.08 1.28
C LEU A 215 3.47 -3.48 2.17
N VAL A 216 4.74 -3.49 1.74
CA VAL A 216 5.87 -2.98 2.55
C VAL A 216 5.64 -1.55 3.03
N PRO A 217 5.23 -0.59 2.17
CA PRO A 217 4.99 0.79 2.61
C PRO A 217 3.89 0.87 3.68
N PHE A 218 2.79 0.15 3.47
CA PHE A 218 1.67 0.18 4.41
C PHE A 218 1.96 -0.56 5.70
N SER A 219 2.82 -1.58 5.69
CA SER A 219 3.30 -2.23 6.91
C SER A 219 4.11 -1.28 7.79
N ALA A 220 5.02 -0.49 7.21
CA ALA A 220 5.78 0.52 7.95
C ALA A 220 4.86 1.61 8.55
N LEU A 221 3.89 2.09 7.77
CA LEU A 221 2.89 3.08 8.22
C LEU A 221 1.96 2.51 9.31
N ALA A 222 1.56 1.24 9.20
CA ALA A 222 0.73 0.57 10.19
C ALA A 222 1.40 0.55 11.55
N GLN A 223 2.64 0.09 11.63
CA GLN A 223 3.43 0.06 12.88
C GLN A 223 3.52 1.44 13.53
N ALA A 224 3.83 2.48 12.77
CA ALA A 224 3.95 3.84 13.26
C ALA A 224 2.62 4.43 13.74
N THR A 225 1.49 3.91 13.26
CA THR A 225 0.14 4.37 13.59
C THR A 225 -0.62 3.44 14.56
N GLY A 226 0.07 2.46 15.17
CA GLY A 226 -0.54 1.54 16.15
C GLY A 226 -1.50 0.52 15.54
N ARG A 227 -1.32 0.24 14.27
CA ARG A 227 -1.97 -0.84 13.52
C ARG A 227 -0.96 -1.93 13.19
N VAL A 228 -1.45 -3.03 12.70
CA VAL A 228 -0.63 -4.14 12.21
C VAL A 228 -1.07 -4.53 10.80
N MET A 229 -0.11 -5.01 10.01
CA MET A 229 -0.33 -5.71 8.76
C MET A 229 -0.11 -7.20 9.00
N THR A 230 -1.10 -8.04 8.67
CA THR A 230 -1.03 -9.48 8.89
C THR A 230 -1.51 -10.25 7.66
N ASP A 231 -1.22 -11.54 7.60
CA ASP A 231 -1.99 -12.49 6.79
C ASP A 231 -3.38 -12.74 7.41
N PHE A 232 -4.19 -13.58 6.78
CA PHE A 232 -5.53 -13.93 7.28
C PHE A 232 -5.50 -14.95 8.44
N ALA A 233 -4.34 -15.47 8.81
CA ALA A 233 -4.15 -16.21 10.06
C ALA A 233 -3.76 -15.28 11.23
N GLY A 234 -3.63 -13.98 10.98
CA GLY A 234 -3.25 -12.98 11.99
C GLY A 234 -1.76 -12.90 12.26
N ARG A 235 -0.92 -13.55 11.46
CA ARG A 235 0.55 -13.50 11.59
C ARG A 235 1.07 -12.24 10.87
N PRO A 236 1.99 -11.48 11.48
CA PRO A 236 2.60 -10.32 10.81
C PRO A 236 3.17 -10.70 9.44
N SER A 237 2.75 -10.02 8.39
CA SER A 237 3.19 -10.28 7.02
C SER A 237 3.05 -9.02 6.17
N PHE A 238 3.97 -8.87 5.22
CA PHE A 238 3.93 -7.87 4.13
C PHE A 238 4.39 -8.47 2.80
N THR A 239 4.30 -9.78 2.66
CA THR A 239 4.75 -10.48 1.44
C THR A 239 3.61 -10.93 0.54
N GLY A 240 2.36 -10.87 1.03
CA GLY A 240 1.19 -11.36 0.32
C GLY A 240 1.09 -12.91 0.28
N PRO A 241 0.12 -13.47 -0.38
CA PRO A 241 -0.99 -12.82 -1.09
C PRO A 241 -2.14 -12.34 -0.20
N GLU A 242 -2.11 -12.61 1.08
CA GLU A 242 -3.14 -12.21 2.04
C GLU A 242 -2.69 -10.96 2.78
N SER A 243 -3.57 -9.98 2.91
CA SER A 243 -3.30 -8.80 3.72
C SER A 243 -4.51 -8.34 4.51
N LEU A 244 -4.28 -8.06 5.79
CA LEU A 244 -5.23 -7.46 6.70
C LEU A 244 -4.54 -6.36 7.48
N LEU A 245 -4.90 -5.11 7.22
CA LEU A 245 -4.44 -3.94 7.96
C LEU A 245 -5.54 -3.45 8.88
N ALA A 246 -5.31 -3.50 10.19
CA ALA A 246 -6.23 -2.99 11.20
C ALA A 246 -5.52 -2.79 12.56
N HIS A 247 -6.25 -2.30 13.55
CA HIS A 247 -5.82 -2.36 14.95
C HIS A 247 -5.76 -3.82 15.44
N PRO A 248 -4.79 -4.23 16.28
CA PRO A 248 -4.63 -5.65 16.70
C PRO A 248 -5.90 -6.29 17.26
N SER A 249 -6.74 -5.55 18.01
CA SER A 249 -7.98 -6.10 18.57
C SER A 249 -9.04 -6.39 17.51
N LEU A 250 -9.06 -5.61 16.40
CA LEU A 250 -9.98 -5.86 15.28
C LEU A 250 -9.47 -6.99 14.40
N VAL A 251 -8.14 -7.11 14.19
CA VAL A 251 -7.54 -8.27 13.51
C VAL A 251 -8.02 -9.57 14.13
N ARG A 252 -7.94 -9.70 15.48
CA ARG A 252 -8.41 -10.93 16.17
C ARG A 252 -9.88 -11.24 15.94
N GLN A 253 -10.74 -10.22 15.81
CA GLN A 253 -12.17 -10.43 15.54
C GLN A 253 -12.39 -10.88 14.09
N ILE A 254 -11.71 -10.24 13.14
CA ILE A 254 -11.83 -10.55 11.71
C ILE A 254 -11.29 -11.94 11.41
N VAL A 255 -10.10 -12.30 11.90
CA VAL A 255 -9.49 -13.62 11.70
C VAL A 255 -10.43 -14.75 12.15
N LYS A 256 -11.06 -14.63 13.33
CA LYS A 256 -12.03 -15.63 13.80
C LYS A 256 -13.21 -15.84 12.85
N ILE A 257 -13.59 -14.82 12.09
CA ILE A 257 -14.73 -14.90 11.16
C ILE A 257 -14.28 -15.42 9.81
N LEU A 258 -13.07 -15.08 9.36
CA LEU A 258 -12.57 -15.56 8.07
C LEU A 258 -12.37 -17.08 8.02
N HIS A 259 -12.20 -17.73 9.16
CA HIS A 259 -11.97 -19.18 9.29
C HIS A 259 -13.20 -19.98 9.70
N VAL A 260 -14.41 -19.44 9.49
CA VAL A 260 -15.70 -20.13 9.75
C VAL A 260 -16.13 -20.98 8.56
#